data_51bdf20ab57213502deeeb0c6c0b72b8
#
_entry.id   51bdf20ab57213502deeeb0c6c0b72b8
#
_cell.length_a   1.000
_cell.length_b   1.000
_cell.length_c   1.000
_cell.angle_alpha   90.00
_cell.angle_beta   90.00
_cell.angle_gamma   90.00
#
_symmetry.space_group_name_H-M   'P 1'
#
loop_
_entity.id
_entity.type
_entity.pdbx_description
1 polymer ?
#
loop_
_entity_poly.entity_id
_entity_poly.type
_entity_poly.pdbx_seq_one_letter_code
_entity_poly.pdbx_strand_id
1 'polypeptide(L)'
;MQINVITQSVGVEETLGSCTAEQPIDADITLPDYCPDIRRVLKCLVTPRITAVQTAGDRATADGSAGVCVIYADEQGTVCCFEQTYPFSKYADLKGADENCCVNVRAYTQYANCRAVSPRRLDIHAVVSVAFGISGVKEEEIITGAEGAGIQLRCCDSRTASLIACTETAFPMSETVPLPDGDPAVSCVLSAQAAALAQDIKVISNKL
;
A
#
# COMPACT_ATOMS: atom_id res chain seq x y z
N MET A 1 -54.03 13.93 -11.36
CA MET A 1 -53.11 14.84 -10.64
C MET A 1 -51.75 14.57 -11.21
N GLN A 2 -51.15 15.51 -11.91
CA GLN A 2 -49.86 15.32 -12.56
C GLN A 2 -48.80 16.03 -11.70
N ILE A 3 -47.86 15.28 -11.21
CA ILE A 3 -46.72 15.78 -10.42
C ILE A 3 -45.52 15.80 -11.35
N ASN A 4 -44.88 16.94 -11.49
CA ASN A 4 -43.64 17.11 -12.21
C ASN A 4 -42.50 17.06 -11.17
N VAL A 5 -41.58 16.10 -11.31
CA VAL A 5 -40.43 15.91 -10.42
C VAL A 5 -39.22 16.58 -11.07
N ILE A 6 -38.51 17.39 -10.29
CA ILE A 6 -37.26 18.05 -10.71
C ILE A 6 -36.11 17.21 -10.15
N THR A 7 -35.26 16.68 -11.02
CA THR A 7 -34.10 15.91 -10.66
C THR A 7 -32.82 16.64 -11.01
N GLN A 8 -31.75 16.33 -10.29
CA GLN A 8 -30.38 16.81 -10.56
C GLN A 8 -29.42 15.61 -10.47
N SER A 9 -28.51 15.49 -11.44
CA SER A 9 -27.43 14.52 -11.37
C SER A 9 -26.34 15.01 -10.43
N VAL A 10 -25.87 14.12 -9.55
CA VAL A 10 -24.80 14.38 -8.58
C VAL A 10 -23.80 13.23 -8.64
N GLY A 11 -22.52 13.57 -8.84
CA GLY A 11 -21.45 12.59 -8.75
C GLY A 11 -21.18 12.21 -7.28
N VAL A 12 -21.26 10.93 -6.98
CA VAL A 12 -21.00 10.37 -5.64
C VAL A 12 -19.84 9.40 -5.73
N GLU A 13 -18.89 9.50 -4.81
CA GLU A 13 -17.82 8.52 -4.71
C GLU A 13 -18.40 7.17 -4.24
N GLU A 14 -18.11 6.12 -4.99
CA GLU A 14 -18.51 4.75 -4.69
C GLU A 14 -17.29 3.82 -4.65
N THR A 15 -17.23 2.95 -3.65
CA THR A 15 -16.28 1.83 -3.64
C THR A 15 -16.79 0.74 -4.57
N LEU A 16 -16.16 0.60 -5.73
CA LEU A 16 -16.55 -0.36 -6.77
C LEU A 16 -16.12 -1.78 -6.42
N GLY A 17 -15.06 -1.92 -5.61
CA GLY A 17 -14.60 -3.22 -5.17
C GLY A 17 -13.33 -3.17 -4.36
N SER A 18 -13.02 -4.30 -3.75
CA SER A 18 -11.74 -4.55 -3.11
C SER A 18 -11.38 -6.02 -3.23
N CYS A 19 -10.10 -6.29 -3.40
CA CYS A 19 -9.59 -7.66 -3.35
C CYS A 19 -8.20 -7.69 -2.73
N THR A 20 -7.80 -8.85 -2.26
CA THR A 20 -6.46 -9.07 -1.70
C THR A 20 -5.86 -10.30 -2.37
N ALA A 21 -4.66 -10.15 -2.89
CA ALA A 21 -3.85 -11.22 -3.45
C ALA A 21 -2.67 -11.52 -2.52
N GLU A 22 -2.37 -12.79 -2.34
CA GLU A 22 -1.24 -13.22 -1.51
C GLU A 22 -0.04 -13.56 -2.39
N GLN A 23 1.15 -13.18 -1.89
CA GLN A 23 2.43 -13.58 -2.44
C GLN A 23 3.19 -14.38 -1.39
N PRO A 24 3.24 -15.71 -1.49
CA PRO A 24 4.12 -16.50 -0.65
C PRO A 24 5.58 -16.29 -1.06
N ILE A 25 6.45 -16.30 -0.06
CA ILE A 25 7.90 -16.29 -0.19
C ILE A 25 8.42 -17.49 0.56
N ASP A 26 8.74 -18.55 -0.17
CA ASP A 26 9.34 -19.76 0.36
C ASP A 26 10.75 -19.87 -0.22
N ALA A 27 11.75 -19.67 0.61
CA ALA A 27 13.13 -19.61 0.16
C ALA A 27 14.07 -20.42 1.08
N ASP A 28 14.85 -21.26 0.44
CA ASP A 28 15.98 -21.95 1.06
C ASP A 28 17.25 -21.26 0.55
N ILE A 29 17.93 -20.53 1.43
CA ILE A 29 19.05 -19.66 1.10
C ILE A 29 20.33 -20.24 1.69
N THR A 30 21.35 -20.36 0.85
CA THR A 30 22.71 -20.58 1.34
C THR A 30 23.41 -19.22 1.43
N LEU A 31 23.94 -18.90 2.61
CA LEU A 31 24.70 -17.66 2.81
C LEU A 31 25.93 -17.61 1.93
N PRO A 32 26.22 -16.47 1.29
CA PRO A 32 27.47 -16.23 0.56
C PRO A 32 28.70 -16.41 1.46
N ASP A 33 29.84 -16.75 0.87
CA ASP A 33 31.07 -17.08 1.62
C ASP A 33 31.62 -15.90 2.44
N TYR A 34 31.28 -14.68 2.10
CA TYR A 34 31.66 -13.49 2.87
C TYR A 34 30.80 -13.25 4.13
N CYS A 35 29.67 -13.97 4.26
CA CYS A 35 28.85 -13.91 5.45
C CYS A 35 29.39 -14.87 6.52
N PRO A 36 29.48 -14.46 7.80
CA PRO A 36 29.84 -15.36 8.88
C PRO A 36 28.75 -16.41 9.13
N ASP A 37 29.14 -17.51 9.74
CA ASP A 37 28.27 -18.62 10.07
C ASP A 37 27.22 -18.22 11.12
N ILE A 38 26.01 -18.70 10.93
CA ILE A 38 24.86 -18.40 11.79
C ILE A 38 24.93 -19.25 13.04
N ARG A 39 25.02 -18.60 14.19
CA ARG A 39 24.76 -19.25 15.48
C ARG A 39 23.28 -19.23 15.83
N ARG A 40 22.62 -18.07 15.63
CA ARG A 40 21.22 -17.88 15.96
C ARG A 40 20.58 -16.77 15.13
N VAL A 41 19.42 -17.02 14.54
CA VAL A 41 18.58 -15.99 13.94
C VAL A 41 17.94 -15.15 15.07
N LEU A 42 18.04 -13.85 14.97
CA LEU A 42 17.50 -12.89 15.92
C LEU A 42 16.16 -12.32 15.43
N LYS A 43 16.10 -11.93 14.14
CA LYS A 43 14.91 -11.33 13.56
C LYS A 43 14.85 -11.57 12.05
N CYS A 44 13.66 -11.76 11.52
CA CYS A 44 13.36 -11.72 10.10
C CYS A 44 12.39 -10.57 9.85
N LEU A 45 12.78 -9.67 8.97
CA LEU A 45 11.97 -8.53 8.53
C LEU A 45 11.64 -8.73 7.06
N VAL A 46 10.38 -8.61 6.73
CA VAL A 46 9.93 -8.61 5.33
C VAL A 46 9.23 -7.28 5.07
N THR A 47 9.75 -6.52 4.12
CA THR A 47 9.25 -5.19 3.79
C THR A 47 8.81 -5.16 2.33
N PRO A 48 7.52 -5.29 2.06
CA PRO A 48 7.01 -5.18 0.70
C PRO A 48 6.94 -3.72 0.26
N ARG A 49 7.16 -3.50 -1.04
CA ARG A 49 7.07 -2.20 -1.69
C ARG A 49 6.40 -2.38 -3.04
N ILE A 50 5.37 -1.58 -3.33
CA ILE A 50 4.81 -1.45 -4.67
C ILE A 50 5.70 -0.48 -5.45
N THR A 51 6.07 -0.87 -6.66
CA THR A 51 6.93 -0.08 -7.56
C THR A 51 6.16 0.52 -8.73
N ALA A 52 5.11 -0.15 -9.18
CA ALA A 52 4.24 0.34 -10.24
C ALA A 52 2.83 -0.21 -10.10
N VAL A 53 1.85 0.61 -10.48
CA VAL A 53 0.46 0.19 -10.65
C VAL A 53 0.05 0.58 -12.07
N GLN A 54 -0.50 -0.37 -12.82
CA GLN A 54 -0.94 -0.18 -14.19
C GLN A 54 -2.37 -0.68 -14.33
N THR A 55 -3.20 0.11 -14.98
CA THR A 55 -4.57 -0.27 -15.33
C THR A 55 -4.67 -0.46 -16.84
N ALA A 56 -5.17 -1.59 -17.28
CA ALA A 56 -5.36 -1.92 -18.69
C ALA A 56 -6.67 -2.69 -18.87
N GLY A 57 -7.61 -2.09 -19.56
CA GLY A 57 -8.95 -2.65 -19.75
C GLY A 57 -9.65 -2.90 -18.42
N ASP A 58 -10.04 -4.14 -18.19
CA ASP A 58 -10.76 -4.61 -17.00
C ASP A 58 -9.84 -5.15 -15.88
N ARG A 59 -8.54 -4.80 -15.91
CA ARG A 59 -7.55 -5.33 -14.97
C ARG A 59 -6.61 -4.23 -14.45
N ALA A 60 -6.35 -4.26 -13.14
CA ALA A 60 -5.25 -3.55 -12.51
C ALA A 60 -4.12 -4.51 -12.18
N THR A 61 -2.90 -4.15 -12.50
CA THR A 61 -1.68 -4.91 -12.17
C THR A 61 -0.81 -4.08 -11.25
N ALA A 62 -0.33 -4.69 -10.18
CA ALA A 62 0.61 -4.11 -9.24
C ALA A 62 1.92 -4.89 -9.26
N ASP A 63 3.00 -4.23 -9.64
CA ASP A 63 4.34 -4.74 -9.58
C ASP A 63 5.03 -4.24 -8.31
N GLY A 64 5.82 -5.10 -7.71
CA GLY A 64 6.48 -4.76 -6.47
C GLY A 64 7.63 -5.70 -6.13
N SER A 65 8.21 -5.45 -4.99
CA SER A 65 9.26 -6.30 -4.43
C SER A 65 9.11 -6.43 -2.92
N ALA A 66 9.50 -7.57 -2.38
CA ALA A 66 9.58 -7.82 -0.95
C ALA A 66 11.06 -7.94 -0.55
N GLY A 67 11.55 -6.97 0.18
CA GLY A 67 12.87 -7.01 0.80
C GLY A 67 12.83 -7.89 2.04
N VAL A 68 13.62 -8.93 2.08
CA VAL A 68 13.79 -9.82 3.24
C VAL A 68 15.14 -9.51 3.88
N CYS A 69 15.12 -9.10 5.14
CA CYS A 69 16.31 -8.84 5.95
C CYS A 69 16.32 -9.81 7.13
N VAL A 70 17.34 -10.65 7.21
CA VAL A 70 17.56 -11.58 8.32
C VAL A 70 18.70 -11.07 9.19
N ILE A 71 18.38 -10.73 10.43
CA ILE A 71 19.36 -10.33 11.44
C ILE A 71 19.70 -11.55 12.28
N TYR A 72 20.98 -11.86 12.39
CA TYR A 72 21.47 -13.04 13.10
C TYR A 72 22.75 -12.74 13.91
N ALA A 73 23.02 -13.55 14.90
CA ALA A 73 24.29 -13.55 15.61
C ALA A 73 25.21 -14.65 15.07
N ASP A 74 26.48 -14.34 14.87
CA ASP A 74 27.53 -15.28 14.50
C ASP A 74 28.05 -16.07 15.72
N GLU A 75 29.03 -16.93 15.52
CA GLU A 75 29.68 -17.73 16.57
C GLU A 75 30.39 -16.87 17.65
N GLN A 76 30.83 -15.66 17.29
CA GLN A 76 31.47 -14.70 18.19
C GLN A 76 30.44 -13.84 18.93
N GLY A 77 29.16 -13.92 18.57
CA GLY A 77 28.09 -13.10 19.11
C GLY A 77 27.94 -11.73 18.42
N THR A 78 28.65 -11.53 17.30
CA THR A 78 28.51 -10.31 16.47
C THR A 78 27.17 -10.34 15.75
N VAL A 79 26.47 -9.21 15.73
CA VAL A 79 25.20 -9.10 15.03
C VAL A 79 25.46 -8.76 13.56
N CYS A 80 24.96 -9.61 12.69
CA CYS A 80 25.10 -9.51 11.23
C CYS A 80 23.71 -9.43 10.58
N CYS A 81 23.65 -8.96 9.35
CA CYS A 81 22.43 -9.01 8.54
C CYS A 81 22.71 -9.60 7.16
N PHE A 82 21.70 -10.26 6.62
CA PHE A 82 21.63 -10.75 5.25
C PHE A 82 20.36 -10.23 4.61
N GLU A 83 20.46 -9.69 3.40
CA GLU A 83 19.34 -9.12 2.68
C GLU A 83 19.15 -9.76 1.32
N GLN A 84 17.91 -10.00 0.95
CA GLN A 84 17.53 -10.47 -0.38
C GLN A 84 16.19 -9.89 -0.77
N THR A 85 16.02 -9.61 -2.08
CA THR A 85 14.78 -9.03 -2.61
C THR A 85 14.10 -10.01 -3.55
N TYR A 86 12.80 -10.17 -3.39
CA TYR A 86 11.93 -11.02 -4.19
C TYR A 86 10.92 -10.16 -4.95
N PRO A 87 10.99 -10.12 -6.30
CA PRO A 87 9.99 -9.41 -7.09
C PRO A 87 8.66 -10.16 -7.08
N PHE A 88 7.57 -9.42 -7.20
CA PHE A 88 6.24 -9.96 -7.40
C PHE A 88 5.42 -9.10 -8.34
N SER A 89 4.43 -9.73 -8.99
CA SER A 89 3.39 -9.07 -9.76
C SER A 89 2.05 -9.69 -9.41
N LYS A 90 1.07 -8.85 -9.09
CA LYS A 90 -0.30 -9.25 -8.74
C LYS A 90 -1.30 -8.43 -9.54
N TYR A 91 -2.47 -9.00 -9.74
CA TYR A 91 -3.53 -8.31 -10.47
C TYR A 91 -4.87 -8.44 -9.76
N ALA A 92 -5.74 -7.49 -10.06
CA ALA A 92 -7.13 -7.45 -9.67
C ALA A 92 -8.01 -7.22 -10.91
N ASP A 93 -9.15 -7.88 -10.95
CA ASP A 93 -10.16 -7.63 -11.99
C ASP A 93 -10.96 -6.38 -11.64
N LEU A 94 -11.10 -5.46 -12.59
CA LEU A 94 -11.80 -4.18 -12.48
C LEU A 94 -13.24 -4.26 -13.03
N LYS A 95 -13.90 -5.40 -12.86
CA LYS A 95 -15.24 -5.64 -13.46
C LYS A 95 -16.22 -4.54 -13.06
N GLY A 96 -16.74 -3.82 -14.06
CA GLY A 96 -17.72 -2.74 -13.87
C GLY A 96 -17.11 -1.40 -13.43
N ALA A 97 -15.78 -1.26 -13.45
CA ALA A 97 -15.12 0.02 -13.24
C ALA A 97 -14.97 0.76 -14.58
N ASP A 98 -15.29 2.04 -14.58
CA ASP A 98 -15.07 2.92 -15.72
C ASP A 98 -13.59 3.29 -15.88
N GLU A 99 -13.22 3.86 -17.02
CA GLU A 99 -11.84 4.33 -17.30
C GLU A 99 -11.35 5.39 -16.31
N ASN A 100 -12.25 6.03 -15.56
CA ASN A 100 -11.95 7.05 -14.56
C ASN A 100 -11.89 6.51 -13.12
N CYS A 101 -11.86 5.19 -12.93
CA CYS A 101 -11.73 4.63 -11.60
C CYS A 101 -10.33 4.90 -11.00
N CYS A 102 -10.30 5.10 -9.69
CA CYS A 102 -9.08 5.20 -8.92
C CYS A 102 -8.75 3.83 -8.32
N VAL A 103 -7.53 3.35 -8.57
CA VAL A 103 -7.02 2.10 -7.99
C VAL A 103 -5.94 2.42 -6.98
N ASN A 104 -6.22 2.13 -5.71
CA ASN A 104 -5.26 2.24 -4.62
C ASN A 104 -4.71 0.84 -4.28
N VAL A 105 -3.39 0.71 -4.24
CA VAL A 105 -2.75 -0.57 -3.94
C VAL A 105 -1.85 -0.42 -2.72
N ARG A 106 -2.00 -1.36 -1.78
CA ARG A 106 -1.15 -1.43 -0.59
C ARG A 106 -0.61 -2.83 -0.42
N ALA A 107 0.68 -2.92 -0.06
CA ALA A 107 1.30 -4.19 0.27
C ALA A 107 1.72 -4.19 1.75
N TYR A 108 1.51 -5.29 2.44
CA TYR A 108 1.92 -5.47 3.83
C TYR A 108 2.29 -6.93 4.10
N THR A 109 3.16 -7.13 5.06
CA THR A 109 3.56 -8.47 5.50
C THR A 109 2.51 -9.02 6.44
N GLN A 110 1.92 -10.15 6.06
CA GLN A 110 0.96 -10.86 6.88
C GLN A 110 1.66 -11.78 7.88
N TYR A 111 2.72 -12.43 7.41
CA TYR A 111 3.47 -13.40 8.18
C TYR A 111 4.92 -13.45 7.70
N ALA A 112 5.86 -13.62 8.61
CA ALA A 112 7.26 -13.86 8.29
C ALA A 112 7.90 -14.75 9.35
N ASN A 113 8.55 -15.81 8.93
CA ASN A 113 9.34 -16.70 9.75
C ASN A 113 10.64 -17.05 9.04
N CYS A 114 11.70 -17.20 9.82
CA CYS A 114 13.00 -17.62 9.33
C CYS A 114 13.67 -18.48 10.38
N ARG A 115 14.27 -19.59 9.95
CA ARG A 115 15.07 -20.46 10.80
C ARG A 115 16.39 -20.80 10.13
N ALA A 116 17.44 -20.97 10.90
CA ALA A 116 18.67 -21.57 10.44
C ALA A 116 18.52 -23.10 10.42
N VAL A 117 18.67 -23.69 9.25
CA VAL A 117 18.68 -25.14 9.05
C VAL A 117 20.08 -25.70 9.29
N SER A 118 21.09 -24.89 8.97
CA SER A 118 22.50 -25.12 9.27
C SER A 118 23.22 -23.79 9.48
N PRO A 119 24.50 -23.77 9.91
CA PRO A 119 25.24 -22.50 10.08
C PRO A 119 25.26 -21.61 8.85
N ARG A 120 25.03 -22.15 7.66
CA ARG A 120 25.06 -21.41 6.40
C ARG A 120 23.76 -21.46 5.59
N ARG A 121 22.69 -22.07 6.13
CA ARG A 121 21.41 -22.21 5.42
C ARG A 121 20.25 -21.66 6.22
N LEU A 122 19.50 -20.80 5.56
CA LEU A 122 18.27 -20.20 6.07
C LEU A 122 17.06 -20.76 5.32
N ASP A 123 16.04 -21.12 6.05
CA ASP A 123 14.73 -21.50 5.55
C ASP A 123 13.75 -20.36 5.91
N ILE A 124 13.19 -19.71 4.90
CA ILE A 124 12.34 -18.53 5.05
C ILE A 124 10.96 -18.83 4.51
N HIS A 125 9.96 -18.60 5.35
CA HIS A 125 8.55 -18.66 4.98
C HIS A 125 7.88 -17.33 5.31
N ALA A 126 7.37 -16.65 4.31
CA ALA A 126 6.66 -15.39 4.52
C ALA A 126 5.48 -15.27 3.55
N VAL A 127 4.50 -14.47 3.93
CA VAL A 127 3.37 -14.12 3.08
C VAL A 127 3.22 -12.60 3.06
N VAL A 128 3.24 -12.05 1.87
CA VAL A 128 2.93 -10.65 1.59
C VAL A 128 1.52 -10.57 1.01
N SER A 129 0.69 -9.72 1.60
CA SER A 129 -0.64 -9.41 1.10
C SER A 129 -0.60 -8.13 0.27
N VAL A 130 -1.18 -8.17 -0.93
CA VAL A 130 -1.35 -7.03 -1.83
C VAL A 130 -2.84 -6.73 -1.92
N ALA A 131 -3.26 -5.66 -1.29
CA ALA A 131 -4.64 -5.22 -1.22
C ALA A 131 -4.91 -4.15 -2.29
N PHE A 132 -5.92 -4.38 -3.11
CA PHE A 132 -6.44 -3.46 -4.12
C PHE A 132 -7.75 -2.87 -3.62
N GLY A 133 -7.86 -1.54 -3.62
CA GLY A 133 -9.10 -0.81 -3.41
C GLY A 133 -9.45 -0.07 -4.69
N ILE A 134 -10.67 -0.22 -5.17
CA ILE A 134 -11.15 0.37 -6.41
C ILE A 134 -12.29 1.30 -6.05
N SER A 135 -12.16 2.58 -6.38
CA SER A 135 -13.19 3.59 -6.20
C SER A 135 -13.47 4.32 -7.52
N GLY A 136 -14.65 4.82 -7.67
CA GLY A 136 -15.08 5.56 -8.84
C GLY A 136 -16.14 6.59 -8.48
N VAL A 137 -16.53 7.39 -9.46
CA VAL A 137 -17.63 8.35 -9.32
C VAL A 137 -18.83 7.78 -10.06
N LYS A 138 -19.92 7.60 -9.35
CA LYS A 138 -21.22 7.24 -9.91
C LYS A 138 -22.11 8.45 -9.96
N GLU A 139 -22.75 8.67 -11.09
CA GLU A 139 -23.80 9.69 -11.21
C GLU A 139 -25.13 9.14 -10.71
N GLU A 140 -25.69 9.80 -9.70
CA GLU A 140 -26.99 9.48 -9.14
C GLU A 140 -27.96 10.65 -9.36
N GLU A 141 -29.16 10.33 -9.83
CA GLU A 141 -30.24 11.31 -9.95
C GLU A 141 -30.93 11.50 -8.58
N ILE A 142 -30.83 12.70 -8.04
CA ILE A 142 -31.54 13.09 -6.81
C ILE A 142 -32.70 14.00 -7.13
N ILE A 143 -33.80 13.84 -6.38
CA ILE A 143 -34.97 14.70 -6.49
C ILE A 143 -34.68 15.98 -5.71
N THR A 144 -34.62 17.12 -6.41
CA THR A 144 -34.39 18.45 -5.83
C THR A 144 -35.65 19.26 -5.66
N GLY A 145 -36.73 18.86 -6.33
CA GLY A 145 -38.01 19.54 -6.23
C GLY A 145 -39.16 18.78 -6.87
N ALA A 146 -40.36 19.26 -6.67
CA ALA A 146 -41.53 18.77 -7.37
C ALA A 146 -42.55 19.93 -7.51
N GLU A 147 -43.26 19.96 -8.63
CA GLU A 147 -44.31 20.94 -8.92
C GLU A 147 -45.64 20.24 -9.19
N GLY A 148 -46.72 20.84 -8.70
CA GLY A 148 -48.08 20.33 -8.90
C GLY A 148 -49.09 21.02 -8.00
N ALA A 149 -50.37 20.94 -8.36
CA ALA A 149 -51.43 21.53 -7.55
C ALA A 149 -51.61 20.78 -6.23
N GLY A 150 -51.55 21.49 -5.10
CA GLY A 150 -51.73 20.94 -3.76
C GLY A 150 -50.53 20.19 -3.18
N ILE A 151 -49.32 20.41 -3.72
CA ILE A 151 -48.07 19.84 -3.19
C ILE A 151 -47.48 20.78 -2.14
N GLN A 152 -47.07 20.20 -0.99
CA GLN A 152 -46.24 20.86 -0.01
C GLN A 152 -44.90 20.14 0.06
N LEU A 153 -43.81 20.85 -0.22
CA LEU A 153 -42.47 20.31 -0.17
C LEU A 153 -41.85 20.54 1.20
N ARG A 154 -41.14 19.50 1.69
CA ARG A 154 -40.24 19.61 2.82
C ARG A 154 -38.83 19.27 2.31
N CYS A 155 -37.96 20.27 2.22
CA CYS A 155 -36.61 20.14 1.76
C CYS A 155 -35.62 20.05 2.94
N CYS A 156 -34.55 19.31 2.77
CA CYS A 156 -33.41 19.29 3.68
C CYS A 156 -32.13 19.45 2.85
N ASP A 157 -31.14 20.13 3.41
CA ASP A 157 -29.81 20.23 2.80
C ASP A 157 -29.05 18.95 3.05
N SER A 158 -28.41 18.43 2.00
CA SER A 158 -27.52 17.30 2.06
C SER A 158 -26.16 17.68 1.49
N ARG A 159 -25.08 17.14 2.05
CA ARG A 159 -23.72 17.31 1.53
C ARG A 159 -23.20 15.97 1.06
N THR A 160 -22.72 15.93 -0.17
CA THR A 160 -22.09 14.76 -0.77
C THR A 160 -20.61 15.06 -1.03
N ALA A 161 -19.77 14.04 -0.91
CA ALA A 161 -18.37 14.11 -1.33
C ALA A 161 -18.24 13.43 -2.71
N SER A 162 -17.44 14.02 -3.58
CA SER A 162 -17.10 13.46 -4.88
C SER A 162 -15.60 13.40 -5.03
N LEU A 163 -15.09 12.31 -5.59
CA LEU A 163 -13.68 12.17 -5.93
C LEU A 163 -13.36 13.07 -7.13
N ILE A 164 -12.55 14.11 -6.92
CA ILE A 164 -12.15 15.05 -7.97
C ILE A 164 -10.90 14.56 -8.69
N ALA A 165 -9.93 14.03 -7.93
CA ALA A 165 -8.67 13.54 -8.47
C ALA A 165 -8.04 12.54 -7.51
N CYS A 166 -7.32 11.58 -8.07
CA CYS A 166 -6.47 10.65 -7.34
C CYS A 166 -5.09 10.68 -8.00
N THR A 167 -4.06 10.96 -7.21
CA THR A 167 -2.69 11.01 -7.71
C THR A 167 -1.74 10.43 -6.69
N GLU A 168 -0.68 9.83 -7.18
CA GLU A 168 0.42 9.31 -6.38
C GLU A 168 1.70 10.04 -6.78
N THR A 169 2.50 10.44 -5.82
CA THR A 169 3.78 11.09 -6.07
C THR A 169 4.85 10.52 -5.15
N ALA A 170 6.07 10.47 -5.66
CA ALA A 170 7.25 10.07 -4.90
C ALA A 170 8.23 11.23 -4.84
N PHE A 171 8.84 11.44 -3.70
CA PHE A 171 9.88 12.43 -3.52
C PHE A 171 11.10 11.81 -2.83
N PRO A 172 12.33 12.16 -3.25
CA PRO A 172 13.52 11.75 -2.56
C PRO A 172 13.68 12.52 -1.24
N MET A 173 14.07 11.83 -0.18
CA MET A 173 14.40 12.43 1.10
C MET A 173 15.81 12.02 1.50
N SER A 174 16.60 12.97 1.98
CA SER A 174 17.93 12.74 2.54
C SER A 174 18.04 13.55 3.83
N GLU A 175 18.35 12.88 4.92
CA GLU A 175 18.48 13.48 6.24
C GLU A 175 19.76 13.01 6.93
N THR A 176 20.43 13.89 7.61
CA THR A 176 21.58 13.54 8.45
C THR A 176 21.14 13.57 9.91
N VAL A 177 21.16 12.42 10.55
CA VAL A 177 20.79 12.28 11.95
C VAL A 177 22.04 12.33 12.80
N PRO A 178 22.28 13.39 13.59
CA PRO A 178 23.40 13.43 14.52
C PRO A 178 23.16 12.45 15.68
N LEU A 179 24.21 11.76 16.08
CA LEU A 179 24.16 10.95 17.30
C LEU A 179 24.30 11.85 18.54
N PRO A 180 23.65 11.52 19.66
CA PRO A 180 23.85 12.22 20.91
C PRO A 180 25.33 12.18 21.36
N ASP A 181 25.77 13.24 22.02
CA ASP A 181 27.12 13.31 22.59
C ASP A 181 27.31 12.19 23.63
N GLY A 182 28.37 11.39 23.44
CA GLY A 182 28.70 10.28 24.34
C GLY A 182 28.25 8.90 23.85
N ASP A 183 27.46 8.83 22.79
CA ASP A 183 27.13 7.55 22.16
C ASP A 183 28.33 6.98 21.40
N PRO A 184 28.49 5.65 21.37
CA PRO A 184 29.55 5.00 20.60
C PRO A 184 29.34 5.23 19.10
N ALA A 185 30.45 5.26 18.35
CA ALA A 185 30.40 5.36 16.90
C ALA A 185 29.63 4.19 16.29
N VAL A 186 28.76 4.48 15.30
CA VAL A 186 28.02 3.46 14.54
C VAL A 186 29.00 2.66 13.71
N SER A 187 29.06 1.35 13.92
CA SER A 187 29.88 0.43 13.12
C SER A 187 29.15 -0.12 11.90
N CYS A 188 27.84 -0.34 12.00
CA CYS A 188 27.00 -0.77 10.87
C CYS A 188 25.54 -0.42 11.12
N VAL A 189 24.78 -0.30 10.04
CA VAL A 189 23.32 -0.14 10.07
C VAL A 189 22.69 -1.47 9.66
N LEU A 190 21.92 -2.08 10.56
CA LEU A 190 21.28 -3.39 10.31
C LEU A 190 19.94 -3.25 9.60
N SER A 191 19.22 -2.17 9.82
CA SER A 191 17.94 -1.88 9.17
C SER A 191 17.62 -0.40 9.30
N ALA A 192 17.02 0.17 8.26
CA ALA A 192 16.48 1.50 8.28
C ALA A 192 15.05 1.49 7.74
N GLN A 193 14.15 2.23 8.41
CA GLN A 193 12.76 2.38 8.00
C GLN A 193 12.40 3.86 8.03
N ALA A 194 11.69 4.32 7.01
CA ALA A 194 11.16 5.66 6.94
C ALA A 194 9.64 5.60 6.73
N ALA A 195 8.91 6.49 7.40
CA ALA A 195 7.48 6.67 7.22
C ALA A 195 7.21 8.15 6.93
N ALA A 196 6.41 8.40 5.91
CA ALA A 196 5.94 9.74 5.58
C ALA A 196 4.47 9.88 5.99
N LEU A 197 4.15 10.99 6.66
CA LEU A 197 2.79 11.36 7.04
C LEU A 197 2.45 12.72 6.44
N ALA A 198 1.40 12.77 5.61
CA ALA A 198 0.87 14.04 5.16
C ALA A 198 0.16 14.74 6.33
N GLN A 199 0.63 15.92 6.71
CA GLN A 199 0.03 16.71 7.80
C GLN A 199 -1.04 17.67 7.29
N ASP A 200 -0.89 18.21 6.09
CA ASP A 200 -1.81 19.17 5.49
C ASP A 200 -1.82 19.00 3.97
N ILE A 201 -3.02 19.01 3.40
CA ILE A 201 -3.22 18.92 1.95
C ILE A 201 -4.03 20.14 1.53
N LYS A 202 -3.49 20.95 0.62
CA LYS A 202 -4.15 22.14 0.09
C LYS A 202 -4.28 22.08 -1.42
N VAL A 203 -5.48 22.33 -1.91
CA VAL A 203 -5.72 22.52 -3.35
C VAL A 203 -5.59 24.00 -3.65
N ILE A 204 -4.60 24.38 -4.48
CA ILE A 204 -4.36 25.77 -4.89
C ILE A 204 -4.51 25.85 -6.40
N SER A 205 -5.43 26.70 -6.85
CA SER A 205 -5.68 26.95 -8.29
C SER A 205 -5.86 25.65 -9.10
N ASN A 206 -6.67 24.73 -8.61
CA ASN A 206 -6.92 23.41 -9.20
C ASN A 206 -5.67 22.52 -9.34
N LYS A 207 -4.67 22.74 -8.50
CA LYS A 207 -3.49 21.86 -8.34
C LYS A 207 -3.42 21.35 -6.90
N LEU A 208 -3.17 20.07 -6.76
CA LEU A 208 -2.88 19.41 -5.49
C LEU A 208 -1.43 19.65 -5.07
#